data_cdbc7cce95bf47ee75561ee1ba37f89e
#
_entry.id   cdbc7cce95bf47ee75561ee1ba37f89e
#
_cell.length_a   1.000
_cell.length_b   1.000
_cell.length_c   1.000
_cell.angle_alpha   90.00
_cell.angle_beta   90.00
_cell.angle_gamma   90.00
#
_symmetry.space_group_name_H-M   'P 1'
#
loop_
_entity.id
_entity.type
_entity.pdbx_description
1 polymer ?
#
loop_
_entity_poly.entity_id
_entity_poly.type
_entity_poly.pdbx_seq_one_letter_code
_entity_poly.pdbx_strand_id
1 'polypeptide(L)'
;MFTSATYSVRMPRTVIAQISDTHIPGRGEASHAGADPVGNLTAALAHASQRCAGVVITGDCAAKAGTDAEYAAFAEVIATATVPVWLVPGNHDDSAKMQRLFNLPSVNGRCDYVVDLPGGRLVVLDSSRLGREDGALDESQTAWLDEQLAGRRSLVVMHHPCIRVGGASFDNIRLDEDSLRRLAAVVERHDVLAVSAGHAHMSCFAAFAGTQGMIAPSSAYEFGLVDGAFSYQLGEPQYLEHSWSSDGSSYLARVVTVEPALWRTMP
;
A
#
# COMPACT_ATOMS: atom_id res chain seq x y z
N MET A 1 8.30 41.18 22.09
CA MET A 1 6.97 41.26 21.50
C MET A 1 6.96 40.42 20.25
N PHE A 2 6.52 39.18 20.33
CA PHE A 2 6.24 38.32 19.15
C PHE A 2 4.78 38.45 18.85
N THR A 3 4.48 39.20 17.81
CA THR A 3 3.13 39.43 17.35
C THR A 3 2.68 38.29 16.44
N SER A 4 1.51 37.77 16.74
CA SER A 4 0.54 37.22 15.83
C SER A 4 0.94 35.97 15.06
N ALA A 5 0.53 34.81 15.61
CA ALA A 5 0.27 33.64 14.82
C ALA A 5 -0.84 33.96 13.80
N THR A 6 -0.46 34.09 12.53
CA THR A 6 -1.40 33.98 11.45
C THR A 6 -1.98 32.57 11.51
N TYR A 7 -3.25 32.44 11.88
CA TYR A 7 -4.02 31.21 11.71
C TYR A 7 -4.06 30.91 10.22
N SER A 8 -3.18 30.02 9.78
CA SER A 8 -3.29 29.41 8.47
C SER A 8 -4.62 28.67 8.44
N VAL A 9 -5.52 29.09 7.57
CA VAL A 9 -6.71 28.31 7.26
C VAL A 9 -6.21 26.93 6.84
N ARG A 10 -6.47 25.92 7.65
CA ARG A 10 -6.06 24.56 7.36
C ARG A 10 -6.84 24.10 6.14
N MET A 11 -6.22 24.09 4.96
CA MET A 11 -6.85 23.59 3.75
C MET A 11 -7.33 22.17 3.98
N PRO A 12 -8.52 21.82 3.49
CA PRO A 12 -9.02 20.45 3.57
C PRO A 12 -7.98 19.48 2.99
N ARG A 13 -7.69 18.42 3.71
CA ARG A 13 -6.76 17.38 3.28
C ARG A 13 -7.51 16.09 3.02
N THR A 14 -7.16 15.43 1.94
CA THR A 14 -7.50 14.03 1.73
C THR A 14 -6.46 13.19 2.43
N VAL A 15 -6.91 12.24 3.23
CA VAL A 15 -6.04 11.32 3.99
C VAL A 15 -6.49 9.90 3.66
N ILE A 16 -5.58 9.06 3.21
CA ILE A 16 -5.82 7.62 3.02
C ILE A 16 -4.77 6.80 3.79
N ALA A 17 -5.18 5.65 4.28
CA ALA A 17 -4.26 4.67 4.87
C ALA A 17 -3.87 3.64 3.81
N GLN A 18 -2.59 3.30 3.74
CA GLN A 18 -2.07 2.16 3.01
C GLN A 18 -1.66 1.09 4.02
N ILE A 19 -2.46 0.05 4.14
CA ILE A 19 -2.14 -1.17 4.88
C ILE A 19 -1.54 -2.16 3.87
N SER A 20 -0.59 -2.98 4.26
CA SER A 20 0.06 -3.92 3.35
C SER A 20 0.33 -5.26 4.01
N ASP A 21 0.46 -6.31 3.19
CA ASP A 21 0.99 -7.60 3.61
C ASP A 21 0.25 -8.14 4.83
N THR A 22 -1.08 -8.29 4.67
CA THR A 22 -1.97 -8.65 5.77
C THR A 22 -1.93 -10.13 6.11
N HIS A 23 -1.58 -10.99 5.16
CA HIS A 23 -1.36 -12.43 5.30
C HIS A 23 -2.43 -13.15 6.12
N ILE A 24 -3.70 -12.91 5.80
CA ILE A 24 -4.81 -13.53 6.54
C ILE A 24 -4.88 -15.03 6.21
N PRO A 25 -4.70 -15.91 7.21
CA PRO A 25 -4.83 -17.35 7.02
C PRO A 25 -6.29 -17.77 6.92
N GLY A 26 -6.52 -18.95 6.33
CA GLY A 26 -7.82 -19.58 6.41
C GLY A 26 -8.22 -19.85 7.87
N ARG A 27 -9.52 -19.88 8.15
CA ARG A 27 -10.03 -20.08 9.52
C ARG A 27 -9.49 -21.38 10.12
N GLY A 28 -8.81 -21.28 11.25
CA GLY A 28 -8.20 -22.41 11.95
C GLY A 28 -6.80 -22.81 11.44
N GLU A 29 -6.28 -22.14 10.43
CA GLU A 29 -4.90 -22.32 9.98
C GLU A 29 -3.92 -21.53 10.86
N ALA A 30 -2.68 -22.03 10.97
CA ALA A 30 -1.63 -21.33 11.68
C ALA A 30 -1.11 -20.14 10.86
N SER A 31 -0.90 -19.02 11.53
CA SER A 31 -0.21 -17.85 10.98
C SER A 31 1.31 -18.05 10.97
N HIS A 32 2.02 -17.24 10.18
CA HIS A 32 3.47 -17.22 10.16
C HIS A 32 4.02 -16.79 11.52
N ALA A 33 4.98 -17.56 12.04
CA ALA A 33 5.76 -17.25 13.25
C ALA A 33 4.91 -16.87 14.51
N GLY A 34 3.64 -17.26 14.55
CA GLY A 34 2.76 -16.92 15.68
C GLY A 34 2.22 -15.48 15.66
N ALA A 35 2.31 -14.78 14.53
CA ALA A 35 1.65 -13.49 14.34
C ALA A 35 0.13 -13.60 14.54
N ASP A 36 -0.53 -12.47 14.82
CA ASP A 36 -1.99 -12.33 14.82
C ASP A 36 -2.45 -11.43 13.67
N PRO A 37 -2.43 -11.91 12.41
CA PRO A 37 -2.77 -11.07 11.26
C PRO A 37 -4.22 -10.58 11.30
N VAL A 38 -5.13 -11.39 11.82
CA VAL A 38 -6.56 -11.04 11.95
C VAL A 38 -6.76 -9.90 12.96
N GLY A 39 -6.17 -10.03 14.16
CA GLY A 39 -6.22 -8.99 15.18
C GLY A 39 -5.54 -7.70 14.70
N ASN A 40 -4.37 -7.82 14.11
CA ASN A 40 -3.60 -6.70 13.60
C ASN A 40 -4.34 -5.92 12.50
N LEU A 41 -4.90 -6.62 11.48
CA LEU A 41 -5.67 -5.96 10.44
C LEU A 41 -6.94 -5.32 10.98
N THR A 42 -7.64 -5.99 11.91
CA THR A 42 -8.84 -5.43 12.55
C THR A 42 -8.50 -4.13 13.29
N ALA A 43 -7.42 -4.12 14.06
CA ALA A 43 -6.97 -2.92 14.78
C ALA A 43 -6.55 -1.79 13.83
N ALA A 44 -5.80 -2.12 12.78
CA ALA A 44 -5.37 -1.14 11.76
C ALA A 44 -6.56 -0.53 11.02
N LEU A 45 -7.55 -1.33 10.61
CA LEU A 45 -8.78 -0.85 9.97
C LEU A 45 -9.61 0.03 10.91
N ALA A 46 -9.79 -0.36 12.16
CA ALA A 46 -10.51 0.43 13.16
C ALA A 46 -9.83 1.79 13.39
N HIS A 47 -8.50 1.81 13.49
CA HIS A 47 -7.72 3.03 13.66
C HIS A 47 -7.77 3.93 12.42
N ALA A 48 -7.57 3.36 11.22
CA ALA A 48 -7.60 4.09 9.96
C ALA A 48 -8.99 4.66 9.66
N SER A 49 -10.06 3.90 9.91
CA SER A 49 -11.44 4.31 9.67
C SER A 49 -11.87 5.57 10.44
N GLN A 50 -11.20 5.88 11.55
CA GLN A 50 -11.49 7.09 12.33
C GLN A 50 -10.78 8.35 11.79
N ARG A 51 -9.79 8.20 10.90
CA ARG A 51 -8.86 9.27 10.51
C ARG A 51 -8.75 9.49 9.03
N CYS A 52 -9.05 8.48 8.23
CA CYS A 52 -8.81 8.44 6.79
C CYS A 52 -10.12 8.43 6.02
N ALA A 53 -10.11 8.97 4.81
CA ALA A 53 -11.23 8.93 3.88
C ALA A 53 -11.40 7.56 3.22
N GLY A 54 -10.40 6.69 3.33
CA GLY A 54 -10.40 5.32 2.83
C GLY A 54 -9.10 4.61 3.14
N VAL A 55 -9.09 3.31 2.87
CA VAL A 55 -7.96 2.41 3.07
C VAL A 55 -7.63 1.73 1.75
N VAL A 56 -6.36 1.70 1.36
CA VAL A 56 -5.87 0.81 0.31
C VAL A 56 -5.06 -0.32 0.95
N ILE A 57 -5.34 -1.57 0.58
CA ILE A 57 -4.57 -2.75 1.01
C ILE A 57 -3.70 -3.18 -0.17
N THR A 58 -2.38 -3.04 -0.02
CA THR A 58 -1.42 -3.18 -1.11
C THR A 58 -0.82 -4.59 -1.20
N GLY A 59 -1.70 -5.58 -1.27
CA GLY A 59 -1.35 -6.96 -1.62
C GLY A 59 -1.05 -7.86 -0.44
N ASP A 60 -0.85 -9.12 -0.77
CA ASP A 60 -0.70 -10.23 0.15
C ASP A 60 -1.83 -10.23 1.20
N CYS A 61 -3.06 -10.16 0.63
CA CYS A 61 -4.28 -10.26 1.42
C CYS A 61 -4.41 -11.64 2.04
N ALA A 62 -4.11 -12.68 1.26
CA ALA A 62 -4.07 -14.07 1.68
C ALA A 62 -2.70 -14.44 2.26
N ALA A 63 -2.67 -15.40 3.21
CA ALA A 63 -1.43 -15.84 3.84
C ALA A 63 -0.51 -16.64 2.91
N LYS A 64 -1.09 -17.39 1.94
CA LYS A 64 -0.31 -18.36 1.15
C LYS A 64 -0.56 -18.29 -0.36
N ALA A 65 -1.82 -18.48 -0.79
CA ALA A 65 -2.11 -18.73 -2.21
C ALA A 65 -3.50 -18.26 -2.67
N GLY A 66 -4.15 -17.39 -1.93
CA GLY A 66 -5.49 -16.90 -2.28
C GLY A 66 -6.54 -18.01 -2.37
N THR A 67 -6.56 -18.89 -1.38
CA THR A 67 -7.60 -19.93 -1.28
C THR A 67 -8.96 -19.32 -0.94
N ASP A 68 -10.04 -20.05 -1.18
CA ASP A 68 -11.38 -19.59 -0.82
C ASP A 68 -11.54 -19.39 0.69
N ALA A 69 -10.85 -20.20 1.50
CA ALA A 69 -10.87 -20.10 2.96
C ALA A 69 -10.13 -18.83 3.45
N GLU A 70 -8.99 -18.50 2.85
CA GLU A 70 -8.23 -17.28 3.15
C GLU A 70 -9.04 -16.05 2.76
N TYR A 71 -9.62 -16.01 1.56
CA TYR A 71 -10.44 -14.85 1.14
C TYR A 71 -11.75 -14.72 1.90
N ALA A 72 -12.36 -15.84 2.35
CA ALA A 72 -13.53 -15.77 3.23
C ALA A 72 -13.17 -15.13 4.57
N ALA A 73 -12.04 -15.51 5.18
CA ALA A 73 -11.55 -14.92 6.42
C ALA A 73 -11.16 -13.45 6.21
N PHE A 74 -10.46 -13.12 5.13
CA PHE A 74 -10.11 -11.74 4.79
C PHE A 74 -11.35 -10.86 4.59
N ALA A 75 -12.37 -11.35 3.88
CA ALA A 75 -13.63 -10.65 3.66
C ALA A 75 -14.34 -10.30 4.97
N GLU A 76 -14.35 -11.23 5.95
CA GLU A 76 -14.91 -10.99 7.28
C GLU A 76 -14.20 -9.82 7.99
N VAL A 77 -12.86 -9.76 7.88
CA VAL A 77 -12.08 -8.70 8.53
C VAL A 77 -12.30 -7.34 7.84
N ILE A 78 -12.20 -7.26 6.51
CA ILE A 78 -12.37 -5.98 5.81
C ILE A 78 -13.80 -5.43 5.91
N ALA A 79 -14.80 -6.28 6.12
CA ALA A 79 -16.18 -5.86 6.37
C ALA A 79 -16.34 -5.05 7.66
N THR A 80 -15.36 -5.04 8.56
CA THR A 80 -15.36 -4.22 9.78
C THR A 80 -15.00 -2.76 9.52
N ALA A 81 -14.42 -2.45 8.35
CA ALA A 81 -14.07 -1.06 7.99
C ALA A 81 -15.34 -0.22 7.79
N THR A 82 -15.31 1.03 8.27
CA THR A 82 -16.41 1.98 8.11
C THR A 82 -16.14 3.03 7.03
N VAL A 83 -15.05 2.87 6.29
CA VAL A 83 -14.64 3.69 5.13
C VAL A 83 -14.41 2.78 3.93
N PRO A 84 -14.39 3.30 2.69
CA PRO A 84 -14.05 2.50 1.51
C PRO A 84 -12.70 1.77 1.66
N VAL A 85 -12.66 0.51 1.21
CA VAL A 85 -11.43 -0.30 1.14
C VAL A 85 -11.16 -0.64 -0.33
N TRP A 86 -9.96 -0.33 -0.79
CA TRP A 86 -9.47 -0.62 -2.14
C TRP A 86 -8.39 -1.69 -2.06
N LEU A 87 -8.40 -2.66 -2.96
CA LEU A 87 -7.55 -3.83 -2.89
C LEU A 87 -6.59 -3.89 -4.07
N VAL A 88 -5.34 -4.24 -3.80
CA VAL A 88 -4.30 -4.52 -4.78
C VAL A 88 -3.90 -5.99 -4.60
N PRO A 89 -3.80 -6.80 -5.65
CA PRO A 89 -3.27 -8.16 -5.52
C PRO A 89 -1.76 -8.18 -5.23
N GLY A 90 -1.32 -9.09 -4.36
CA GLY A 90 0.10 -9.43 -4.15
C GLY A 90 0.48 -10.78 -4.75
N ASN A 91 1.70 -11.25 -4.47
CA ASN A 91 2.17 -12.53 -4.99
C ASN A 91 1.56 -13.75 -4.26
N HIS A 92 1.04 -13.57 -3.05
CA HIS A 92 0.24 -14.58 -2.35
C HIS A 92 -1.23 -14.59 -2.77
N ASP A 93 -1.64 -13.67 -3.65
CA ASP A 93 -3.02 -13.55 -4.10
C ASP A 93 -3.25 -14.16 -5.50
N ASP A 94 -4.48 -14.60 -5.74
CA ASP A 94 -5.00 -14.89 -7.08
C ASP A 94 -5.80 -13.69 -7.56
N SER A 95 -5.17 -12.84 -8.40
CA SER A 95 -5.76 -11.61 -8.91
C SER A 95 -7.12 -11.84 -9.59
N ALA A 96 -7.25 -12.89 -10.42
CA ALA A 96 -8.50 -13.19 -11.10
C ALA A 96 -9.62 -13.64 -10.13
N LYS A 97 -9.26 -14.34 -9.06
CA LYS A 97 -10.18 -14.70 -7.98
C LYS A 97 -10.60 -13.48 -7.18
N MET A 98 -9.66 -12.60 -6.82
CA MET A 98 -9.95 -11.34 -6.12
C MET A 98 -10.93 -10.48 -6.93
N GLN A 99 -10.71 -10.35 -8.24
CA GLN A 99 -11.62 -9.59 -9.12
C GLN A 99 -13.07 -10.10 -8.98
N ARG A 100 -13.26 -11.42 -9.01
CA ARG A 100 -14.59 -12.02 -8.90
C ARG A 100 -15.21 -11.91 -7.51
N LEU A 101 -14.43 -12.18 -6.46
CA LEU A 101 -14.94 -12.23 -5.09
C LEU A 101 -15.23 -10.85 -4.51
N PHE A 102 -14.37 -9.87 -4.82
CA PHE A 102 -14.47 -8.50 -4.28
C PHE A 102 -15.01 -7.50 -5.32
N ASN A 103 -15.45 -7.98 -6.49
CA ASN A 103 -15.96 -7.14 -7.58
C ASN A 103 -15.02 -6.00 -7.94
N LEU A 104 -13.71 -6.30 -8.05
CA LEU A 104 -12.72 -5.29 -8.38
C LEU A 104 -12.80 -4.91 -9.86
N PRO A 105 -12.57 -3.64 -10.20
CA PRO A 105 -12.44 -3.22 -11.59
C PRO A 105 -11.27 -3.93 -12.26
N SER A 106 -11.35 -4.07 -13.58
CA SER A 106 -10.32 -4.74 -14.36
C SER A 106 -10.09 -4.03 -15.69
N VAL A 107 -8.82 -3.84 -16.02
CA VAL A 107 -8.38 -3.36 -17.32
C VAL A 107 -7.44 -4.41 -17.92
N ASN A 108 -7.73 -4.85 -19.15
CA ASN A 108 -6.92 -5.86 -19.84
C ASN A 108 -6.67 -7.16 -19.05
N GLY A 109 -7.63 -7.54 -18.19
CA GLY A 109 -7.52 -8.74 -17.34
C GLY A 109 -6.69 -8.55 -16.07
N ARG A 110 -6.22 -7.33 -15.78
CA ARG A 110 -5.49 -6.95 -14.56
C ARG A 110 -6.39 -6.19 -13.60
N CYS A 111 -6.12 -6.26 -12.30
CA CYS A 111 -6.76 -5.41 -11.30
C CYS A 111 -6.22 -3.97 -11.33
N ASP A 112 -6.20 -3.36 -12.52
CA ASP A 112 -5.80 -1.96 -12.69
C ASP A 112 -7.04 -1.08 -12.63
N TYR A 113 -7.02 -0.04 -11.80
CA TYR A 113 -8.13 0.91 -11.70
C TYR A 113 -7.73 2.21 -11.03
N VAL A 114 -8.62 3.18 -11.07
CA VAL A 114 -8.43 4.48 -10.43
C VAL A 114 -9.55 4.79 -9.46
N VAL A 115 -9.21 5.60 -8.46
CA VAL A 115 -10.17 6.20 -7.53
C VAL A 115 -9.92 7.71 -7.50
N ASP A 116 -10.89 8.49 -7.97
CA ASP A 116 -10.80 9.93 -7.88
C ASP A 116 -11.14 10.39 -6.46
N LEU A 117 -10.25 11.19 -5.89
CA LEU A 117 -10.34 11.72 -4.53
C LEU A 117 -10.17 13.25 -4.55
N PRO A 118 -10.67 13.99 -3.56
CA PRO A 118 -10.48 15.42 -3.52
C PRO A 118 -8.99 15.83 -3.58
N GLY A 119 -8.63 16.61 -4.60
CA GLY A 119 -7.26 17.10 -4.81
C GLY A 119 -6.26 16.10 -5.37
N GLY A 120 -6.70 14.91 -5.78
CA GLY A 120 -5.81 13.90 -6.35
C GLY A 120 -6.50 12.62 -6.76
N ARG A 121 -5.74 11.66 -7.21
CA ARG A 121 -6.20 10.34 -7.68
C ARG A 121 -5.34 9.24 -7.08
N LEU A 122 -5.98 8.16 -6.64
CA LEU A 122 -5.31 6.89 -6.36
C LEU A 122 -5.32 6.06 -7.65
N VAL A 123 -4.16 5.61 -8.10
CA VAL A 123 -4.01 4.67 -9.23
C VAL A 123 -3.50 3.35 -8.69
N VAL A 124 -4.29 2.31 -8.89
CA VAL A 124 -3.94 0.94 -8.50
C VAL A 124 -3.40 0.19 -9.71
N LEU A 125 -2.23 -0.45 -9.55
CA LEU A 125 -1.60 -1.32 -10.55
C LEU A 125 -1.44 -2.73 -9.98
N ASP A 126 -1.90 -3.71 -10.74
CA ASP A 126 -1.70 -5.13 -10.46
C ASP A 126 -0.34 -5.58 -11.02
N SER A 127 0.66 -5.56 -10.17
CA SER A 127 2.01 -6.02 -10.52
C SER A 127 2.22 -7.51 -10.27
N SER A 128 1.19 -8.24 -9.81
CA SER A 128 1.31 -9.65 -9.47
C SER A 128 1.47 -10.55 -10.70
N ARG A 129 2.15 -11.65 -10.50
CA ARG A 129 2.30 -12.73 -11.49
C ARG A 129 2.01 -14.06 -10.80
N LEU A 130 0.97 -14.74 -11.25
CA LEU A 130 0.55 -15.99 -10.62
C LEU A 130 1.71 -17.00 -10.51
N GLY A 131 1.98 -17.47 -9.29
CA GLY A 131 3.03 -18.44 -8.99
C GLY A 131 4.47 -17.87 -9.03
N ARG A 132 4.63 -16.56 -8.98
CA ARG A 132 5.94 -15.89 -8.92
C ARG A 132 5.99 -14.91 -7.77
N GLU A 133 7.17 -14.77 -7.18
CA GLU A 133 7.41 -13.81 -6.09
C GLU A 133 7.77 -12.41 -6.59
N ASP A 134 8.31 -12.30 -7.83
CA ASP A 134 8.66 -11.04 -8.44
C ASP A 134 7.50 -10.42 -9.22
N GLY A 135 7.47 -9.11 -9.33
CA GLY A 135 6.44 -8.36 -10.02
C GLY A 135 6.80 -7.97 -11.45
N ALA A 136 5.77 -7.71 -12.26
CA ALA A 136 5.93 -7.10 -13.57
C ALA A 136 4.75 -6.19 -13.92
N LEU A 137 5.03 -5.20 -14.77
CA LEU A 137 4.07 -4.37 -15.48
C LEU A 137 4.32 -4.54 -16.97
N ASP A 138 3.30 -4.91 -17.73
CA ASP A 138 3.42 -5.01 -19.18
C ASP A 138 3.26 -3.65 -19.90
N GLU A 139 3.46 -3.65 -21.20
CA GLU A 139 3.36 -2.42 -22.01
C GLU A 139 1.94 -1.84 -21.99
N SER A 140 0.92 -2.69 -21.98
CA SER A 140 -0.48 -2.23 -21.96
C SER A 140 -0.83 -1.56 -20.64
N GLN A 141 -0.32 -2.08 -19.51
CA GLN A 141 -0.50 -1.47 -18.18
C GLN A 141 0.20 -0.10 -18.10
N THR A 142 1.43 -0.01 -18.61
CA THR A 142 2.18 1.26 -18.58
C THR A 142 1.62 2.30 -19.55
N ALA A 143 1.07 1.90 -20.70
CA ALA A 143 0.34 2.80 -21.60
C ALA A 143 -0.96 3.30 -20.95
N TRP A 144 -1.72 2.42 -20.33
CA TRP A 144 -2.90 2.79 -19.56
C TRP A 144 -2.55 3.74 -18.39
N LEU A 145 -1.47 3.46 -17.66
CA LEU A 145 -1.01 4.33 -16.58
C LEU A 145 -0.70 5.74 -17.09
N ASP A 146 -0.01 5.86 -18.22
CA ASP A 146 0.32 7.14 -18.85
C ASP A 146 -0.94 7.97 -19.14
N GLU A 147 -1.99 7.32 -19.65
CA GLU A 147 -3.30 7.96 -19.87
C GLU A 147 -3.97 8.41 -18.56
N GLN A 148 -3.90 7.56 -17.51
CA GLN A 148 -4.55 7.87 -16.23
C GLN A 148 -3.86 9.00 -15.47
N LEU A 149 -2.56 9.17 -15.63
CA LEU A 149 -1.78 10.22 -14.98
C LEU A 149 -1.89 11.59 -15.68
N ALA A 150 -2.32 11.62 -16.94
CA ALA A 150 -2.35 12.84 -17.76
C ALA A 150 -3.21 13.94 -17.11
N GLY A 151 -2.57 15.05 -16.69
CA GLY A 151 -3.21 16.20 -16.05
C GLY A 151 -3.84 15.91 -14.68
N ARG A 152 -3.43 14.83 -14.02
CA ARG A 152 -3.94 14.40 -12.72
C ARG A 152 -2.80 14.21 -11.72
N ARG A 153 -2.88 14.88 -10.59
CA ARG A 153 -2.01 14.59 -9.45
C ARG A 153 -2.38 13.25 -8.86
N SER A 154 -1.43 12.31 -8.80
CA SER A 154 -1.75 10.92 -8.51
C SER A 154 -0.80 10.28 -7.50
N LEU A 155 -1.36 9.45 -6.61
CA LEU A 155 -0.61 8.45 -5.85
C LEU A 155 -0.76 7.12 -6.59
N VAL A 156 0.37 6.53 -7.01
CA VAL A 156 0.41 5.21 -7.65
C VAL A 156 0.70 4.17 -6.59
N VAL A 157 -0.12 3.12 -6.52
CA VAL A 157 0.08 2.01 -5.59
C VAL A 157 0.09 0.67 -6.33
N MET A 158 0.97 -0.22 -5.88
CA MET A 158 1.08 -1.59 -6.36
C MET A 158 1.64 -2.47 -5.22
N HIS A 159 1.79 -3.78 -5.45
CA HIS A 159 2.37 -4.64 -4.43
C HIS A 159 3.91 -4.64 -4.47
N HIS A 160 4.51 -4.89 -5.63
CA HIS A 160 5.96 -5.05 -5.76
C HIS A 160 6.70 -3.72 -5.79
N PRO A 161 7.80 -3.56 -5.01
CA PRO A 161 8.54 -2.31 -4.89
C PRO A 161 9.21 -1.84 -6.20
N CYS A 162 9.23 -0.53 -6.39
CA CYS A 162 10.03 0.13 -7.43
C CYS A 162 11.43 0.53 -6.94
N ILE A 163 11.72 0.40 -5.66
CA ILE A 163 13.00 0.75 -5.04
C ILE A 163 13.70 -0.47 -4.44
N ARG A 164 14.99 -0.35 -4.18
CA ARG A 164 15.79 -1.36 -3.50
C ARG A 164 15.77 -1.13 -1.99
N VAL A 165 15.83 -2.23 -1.23
CA VAL A 165 15.96 -2.18 0.25
C VAL A 165 17.37 -2.51 0.72
N GLY A 166 18.28 -2.89 -0.19
CA GLY A 166 19.67 -3.20 0.12
C GLY A 166 19.91 -4.65 0.56
N GLY A 167 18.91 -5.50 0.43
CA GLY A 167 19.02 -6.95 0.69
C GLY A 167 18.75 -7.75 -0.56
N ALA A 168 19.71 -8.59 -1.01
CA ALA A 168 19.61 -9.32 -2.28
C ALA A 168 18.30 -10.15 -2.38
N SER A 169 17.83 -10.73 -1.29
CA SER A 169 16.60 -11.53 -1.27
C SER A 169 15.39 -10.72 -1.70
N PHE A 170 15.23 -9.49 -1.18
CA PHE A 170 14.11 -8.60 -1.55
C PHE A 170 14.33 -7.88 -2.86
N ASP A 171 15.58 -7.45 -3.12
CA ASP A 171 15.90 -6.72 -4.34
C ASP A 171 15.68 -7.57 -5.60
N ASN A 172 15.72 -8.91 -5.46
CA ASN A 172 15.48 -9.85 -6.56
C ASN A 172 13.98 -10.15 -6.81
N ILE A 173 13.12 -9.87 -5.83
CA ILE A 173 11.67 -10.15 -5.93
C ILE A 173 10.81 -8.88 -6.07
N ARG A 174 11.41 -7.71 -6.26
CA ARG A 174 10.73 -6.46 -6.61
C ARG A 174 10.19 -6.47 -8.05
N LEU A 175 9.74 -5.36 -8.58
CA LEU A 175 9.47 -5.21 -10.02
C LEU A 175 10.72 -5.56 -10.85
N ASP A 176 10.52 -6.27 -11.96
CA ASP A 176 11.61 -6.54 -12.90
C ASP A 176 12.17 -5.27 -13.55
N GLU A 177 13.40 -5.35 -14.07
CA GLU A 177 14.14 -4.19 -14.59
C GLU A 177 13.45 -3.53 -15.79
N ASP A 178 12.76 -4.30 -16.63
CA ASP A 178 12.04 -3.78 -17.78
C ASP A 178 10.81 -2.99 -17.37
N SER A 179 10.06 -3.53 -16.40
CA SER A 179 8.92 -2.85 -15.78
C SER A 179 9.34 -1.58 -15.06
N LEU A 180 10.47 -1.62 -14.35
CA LEU A 180 11.02 -0.44 -13.67
C LEU A 180 11.36 0.68 -14.64
N ARG A 181 12.01 0.35 -15.78
CA ARG A 181 12.33 1.36 -16.80
C ARG A 181 11.08 1.98 -17.42
N ARG A 182 10.07 1.15 -17.75
CA ARG A 182 8.79 1.63 -18.29
C ARG A 182 8.04 2.50 -17.28
N LEU A 183 7.94 2.04 -16.04
CA LEU A 183 7.28 2.79 -14.96
C LEU A 183 7.96 4.14 -14.73
N ALA A 184 9.29 4.17 -14.60
CA ALA A 184 10.05 5.39 -14.40
C ALA A 184 9.81 6.40 -15.54
N ALA A 185 9.86 5.94 -16.80
CA ALA A 185 9.63 6.79 -17.96
C ALA A 185 8.22 7.39 -17.98
N VAL A 186 7.21 6.69 -17.47
CA VAL A 186 5.85 7.22 -17.33
C VAL A 186 5.79 8.22 -16.17
N VAL A 187 6.28 7.84 -14.99
CA VAL A 187 6.21 8.68 -13.76
C VAL A 187 6.90 10.03 -13.96
N GLU A 188 8.07 10.07 -14.62
CA GLU A 188 8.82 11.31 -14.87
C GLU A 188 8.06 12.36 -15.69
N ARG A 189 7.04 11.98 -16.43
CA ARG A 189 6.26 12.90 -17.30
C ARG A 189 5.06 13.52 -16.61
N HIS A 190 4.71 13.06 -15.40
CA HIS A 190 3.45 13.39 -14.75
C HIS A 190 3.63 13.90 -13.32
N ASP A 191 2.57 14.52 -12.76
CA ASP A 191 2.53 14.97 -11.36
C ASP A 191 2.19 13.78 -10.43
N VAL A 192 3.19 12.94 -10.16
CA VAL A 192 3.06 11.78 -9.28
C VAL A 192 3.54 12.12 -7.88
N LEU A 193 2.65 12.01 -6.89
CA LEU A 193 2.93 12.29 -5.48
C LEU A 193 3.96 11.31 -4.92
N ALA A 194 3.75 10.02 -5.20
CA ALA A 194 4.64 8.92 -4.85
C ALA A 194 4.24 7.67 -5.63
N VAL A 195 5.17 6.72 -5.71
CA VAL A 195 4.92 5.32 -6.10
C VAL A 195 5.10 4.48 -4.85
N SER A 196 4.03 3.87 -4.34
CA SER A 196 4.04 3.16 -3.06
C SER A 196 3.70 1.69 -3.22
N ALA A 197 4.40 0.84 -2.48
CA ALA A 197 4.29 -0.62 -2.57
C ALA A 197 4.24 -1.26 -1.18
N GLY A 198 4.15 -2.59 -1.13
CA GLY A 198 4.31 -3.44 0.03
C GLY A 198 5.44 -4.45 -0.14
N HIS A 199 5.13 -5.74 0.07
CA HIS A 199 5.92 -6.91 -0.26
C HIS A 199 7.18 -7.14 0.59
N ALA A 200 7.94 -6.10 0.89
CA ALA A 200 9.19 -6.27 1.63
C ALA A 200 9.01 -6.27 3.15
N HIS A 201 7.78 -6.05 3.64
CA HIS A 201 7.46 -5.97 5.09
C HIS A 201 8.36 -5.02 5.87
N MET A 202 8.84 -3.96 5.22
CA MET A 202 9.73 -2.95 5.80
C MET A 202 9.29 -1.57 5.40
N SER A 203 9.40 -0.59 6.29
CA SER A 203 9.19 0.81 5.92
C SER A 203 10.44 1.37 5.24
N CYS A 204 10.37 1.61 3.93
CA CYS A 204 11.48 2.16 3.17
C CYS A 204 11.04 3.33 2.27
N PHE A 205 11.93 4.30 2.12
CA PHE A 205 11.69 5.50 1.31
C PHE A 205 12.96 5.84 0.53
N ALA A 206 12.83 6.04 -0.78
CA ALA A 206 13.93 6.43 -1.64
C ALA A 206 13.44 7.29 -2.80
N ALA A 207 14.33 8.03 -3.46
CA ALA A 207 14.01 8.74 -4.68
C ALA A 207 13.71 7.74 -5.82
N PHE A 208 12.68 8.01 -6.62
CA PHE A 208 12.32 7.24 -7.79
C PHE A 208 11.71 8.17 -8.86
N ALA A 209 12.31 8.23 -10.05
CA ALA A 209 11.73 8.88 -11.23
C ALA A 209 11.19 10.31 -10.95
N GLY A 210 11.94 11.14 -10.25
CA GLY A 210 11.55 12.52 -9.91
C GLY A 210 10.57 12.66 -8.73
N THR A 211 10.09 11.56 -8.16
CA THR A 211 9.23 11.51 -6.99
C THR A 211 9.81 10.59 -5.89
N GLN A 212 8.98 10.12 -4.98
CA GLN A 212 9.35 9.19 -3.91
C GLN A 212 8.84 7.77 -4.27
N GLY A 213 9.75 6.79 -4.20
CA GLY A 213 9.39 5.39 -4.05
C GLY A 213 9.24 5.05 -2.57
N MET A 214 8.18 4.35 -2.21
CA MET A 214 7.87 4.00 -0.83
C MET A 214 7.52 2.53 -0.71
N ILE A 215 7.84 1.93 0.43
CA ILE A 215 7.39 0.61 0.82
C ILE A 215 6.69 0.76 2.16
N ALA A 216 5.45 0.28 2.22
CA ALA A 216 4.67 0.26 3.44
C ALA A 216 5.12 -0.88 4.36
N PRO A 217 5.04 -0.69 5.69
CA PRO A 217 5.21 -1.77 6.65
C PRO A 217 4.12 -2.83 6.45
N SER A 218 4.41 -4.06 6.79
CA SER A 218 3.40 -5.11 6.92
C SER A 218 2.56 -4.90 8.17
N SER A 219 1.26 -5.15 8.07
CA SER A 219 0.39 -5.18 9.24
C SER A 219 0.48 -6.50 10.01
N ALA A 220 0.96 -7.57 9.38
CA ALA A 220 1.04 -8.90 9.99
C ALA A 220 2.32 -9.10 10.81
N TYR A 221 3.47 -8.85 10.22
CA TYR A 221 4.81 -8.97 10.81
C TYR A 221 5.82 -8.24 9.95
N GLU A 222 6.89 -7.74 10.55
CA GLU A 222 7.91 -7.00 9.82
C GLU A 222 9.18 -7.82 9.62
N PHE A 223 9.86 -7.54 8.52
CA PHE A 223 11.21 -8.01 8.25
C PHE A 223 12.25 -6.90 8.50
N GLY A 224 13.48 -7.30 8.74
CA GLY A 224 14.60 -6.38 8.91
C GLY A 224 15.95 -7.05 8.71
N LEU A 225 16.98 -6.22 8.60
CA LEU A 225 18.37 -6.66 8.58
C LEU A 225 18.99 -6.30 9.93
N VAL A 226 19.19 -7.29 10.78
CA VAL A 226 19.84 -7.12 12.09
C VAL A 226 21.25 -7.73 12.00
N ASP A 227 22.26 -6.90 12.19
CA ASP A 227 23.68 -7.29 12.06
C ASP A 227 24.01 -8.00 10.73
N GLY A 228 23.32 -7.57 9.66
CA GLY A 228 23.47 -8.15 8.32
C GLY A 228 22.71 -9.47 8.11
N ALA A 229 22.03 -9.99 9.13
CA ALA A 229 21.17 -11.16 9.05
C ALA A 229 19.71 -10.78 8.79
N PHE A 230 19.06 -11.52 7.91
CA PHE A 230 17.63 -11.41 7.70
C PHE A 230 16.88 -11.86 8.95
N SER A 231 16.03 -11.00 9.47
CA SER A 231 15.31 -11.19 10.72
C SER A 231 13.85 -10.78 10.58
N TYR A 232 13.00 -11.25 11.46
CA TYR A 232 11.61 -10.78 11.55
C TYR A 232 11.28 -10.37 12.97
N GLN A 233 10.28 -9.51 13.10
CA GLN A 233 9.71 -9.13 14.39
C GLN A 233 8.18 -9.15 14.35
N LEU A 234 7.60 -9.42 15.52
CA LEU A 234 6.18 -9.24 15.79
C LEU A 234 6.04 -7.97 16.62
N GLY A 235 5.16 -7.08 16.20
CA GLY A 235 4.94 -5.80 16.88
C GLY A 235 3.51 -5.32 16.71
N GLU A 236 3.27 -4.11 17.16
CA GLU A 236 2.00 -3.42 16.92
C GLU A 236 1.84 -3.18 15.40
N PRO A 237 0.63 -3.36 14.84
CA PRO A 237 0.42 -3.16 13.42
C PRO A 237 0.71 -1.74 13.00
N GLN A 238 1.30 -1.59 11.81
CA GLN A 238 1.67 -0.32 11.22
C GLN A 238 1.05 -0.17 9.83
N TYR A 239 0.95 1.09 9.38
CA TYR A 239 0.55 1.41 8.01
C TYR A 239 1.15 2.75 7.58
N LEU A 240 1.18 3.04 6.26
CA LEU A 240 1.48 4.38 5.76
C LEU A 240 0.19 5.21 5.72
N GLU A 241 0.25 6.43 6.24
CA GLU A 241 -0.75 7.45 6.04
C GLU A 241 -0.27 8.41 4.95
N HIS A 242 -1.01 8.50 3.85
CA HIS A 242 -0.80 9.47 2.78
C HIS A 242 -1.78 10.61 2.93
N SER A 243 -1.30 11.85 2.88
CA SER A 243 -2.18 13.01 2.95
C SER A 243 -1.75 14.11 1.99
N TRP A 244 -2.69 14.68 1.26
CA TRP A 244 -2.47 15.81 0.36
C TRP A 244 -3.55 16.87 0.52
N SER A 245 -3.18 18.12 0.23
CA SER A 245 -4.13 19.24 0.24
C SER A 245 -5.02 19.23 -1.00
N SER A 246 -6.25 19.70 -0.87
CA SER A 246 -7.20 19.75 -1.97
C SER A 246 -6.77 20.67 -3.12
N ASP A 247 -5.92 21.67 -2.84
CA ASP A 247 -5.32 22.57 -3.82
C ASP A 247 -4.04 22.04 -4.45
N GLY A 248 -3.60 20.85 -4.02
CA GLY A 248 -2.39 20.21 -4.52
C GLY A 248 -1.07 20.82 -4.04
N SER A 249 -1.07 21.76 -3.11
CA SER A 249 0.15 22.45 -2.66
C SER A 249 1.05 21.61 -1.77
N SER A 250 0.55 20.51 -1.19
CA SER A 250 1.33 19.70 -0.26
C SER A 250 0.96 18.21 -0.31
N TYR A 251 1.98 17.38 -0.10
CA TYR A 251 1.86 15.95 0.13
C TYR A 251 2.72 15.55 1.32
N LEU A 252 2.23 14.62 2.12
CA LEU A 252 2.93 14.04 3.26
C LEU A 252 2.61 12.55 3.33
N ALA A 253 3.64 11.74 3.52
CA ALA A 253 3.50 10.34 3.93
C ALA A 253 4.19 10.12 5.27
N ARG A 254 3.61 9.29 6.13
CA ARG A 254 4.19 8.91 7.42
C ARG A 254 3.80 7.49 7.80
N VAL A 255 4.68 6.83 8.55
CA VAL A 255 4.36 5.58 9.23
C VAL A 255 3.49 5.89 10.44
N VAL A 256 2.43 5.13 10.61
CA VAL A 256 1.53 5.19 11.76
C VAL A 256 1.55 3.84 12.45
N THR A 257 1.92 3.82 13.72
CA THR A 257 1.81 2.65 14.58
C THR A 257 0.46 2.68 15.28
N VAL A 258 -0.24 1.54 15.29
CA VAL A 258 -1.54 1.38 15.93
C VAL A 258 -1.30 1.02 17.39
N GLU A 259 -0.99 2.03 18.21
CA GLU A 259 -0.80 1.87 19.65
C GLU A 259 -2.07 2.26 20.43
N PRO A 260 -2.33 1.64 21.57
CA PRO A 260 -3.23 2.23 22.55
C PRO A 260 -2.69 3.61 22.94
N ALA A 261 -3.53 4.63 22.82
CA ALA A 261 -3.16 6.05 22.87
C ALA A 261 -2.35 6.43 24.11
N LEU A 262 -1.03 6.47 23.99
CA LEU A 262 -0.10 7.01 24.98
C LEU A 262 0.34 8.46 24.65
N TRP A 263 -0.17 9.04 23.56
CA TRP A 263 0.16 10.40 23.15
C TRP A 263 -0.35 11.41 24.16
N ARG A 264 0.55 12.25 24.66
CA ARG A 264 0.21 13.38 25.53
C ARG A 264 0.32 14.67 24.74
N THR A 265 -0.67 15.56 24.94
CA THR A 265 -0.57 16.92 24.39
C THR A 265 0.58 17.64 25.04
N MET A 266 1.43 18.29 24.26
CA MET A 266 2.44 19.18 24.79
C MET A 266 1.77 20.38 25.43
N PRO A 267 2.26 20.85 26.58
CA PRO A 267 1.74 22.02 27.29
C PRO A 267 1.84 23.31 26.51
#